data_8d4bfdd525a8f2ba371cb44c19f99232
#
_entry.id   8d4bfdd525a8f2ba371cb44c19f99232
#
_cell.length_a   1.000
_cell.length_b   1.000
_cell.length_c   1.000
_cell.angle_alpha   90.00
_cell.angle_beta   90.00
_cell.angle_gamma   90.00
#
_symmetry.space_group_name_H-M   'P 1'
#
loop_
_entity.id
_entity.type
_entity.pdbx_description
1 polymer ?
#
loop_
_entity_poly.entity_id
_entity_poly.type
_entity_poly.pdbx_seq_one_letter_code
_entity_poly.pdbx_strand_id
1 'polypeptide(L)'
;MSSRTTSKAYQRGYRSGLEIKIAEQIKSCGIEVEYETERIYYVWPQRDSHYTPDFKIPTKDGGFFFVETKGRFLSADRQKHLLLKKQFPHTDIRFVFSNQNQKLYKGSKTSYAMWCEKHGFTYANKTIPDAWLNE
;
A
#
# COMPACT_ATOMS: atom_id res chain seq x y z
N MET A 1 -8.19 10.13 14.13
CA MET A 1 -8.40 8.69 14.36
C MET A 1 -8.61 8.41 15.83
N SER A 2 -9.55 7.58 16.18
CA SER A 2 -9.84 7.30 17.58
C SER A 2 -8.78 6.42 18.22
N SER A 3 -8.51 6.64 19.52
CA SER A 3 -7.60 5.79 20.28
C SER A 3 -8.06 4.33 20.34
N ARG A 4 -9.38 4.10 20.27
CA ARG A 4 -9.96 2.75 20.23
C ARG A 4 -9.52 1.99 18.99
N THR A 5 -9.51 2.61 17.81
CA THR A 5 -9.06 1.97 16.56
C THR A 5 -7.57 1.63 16.64
N THR A 6 -6.76 2.53 17.16
CA THR A 6 -5.32 2.31 17.33
C THR A 6 -5.07 1.12 18.27
N SER A 7 -5.80 1.07 19.39
CA SER A 7 -5.69 -0.01 20.36
C SER A 7 -6.01 -1.37 19.74
N LYS A 8 -7.09 -1.45 18.93
CA LYS A 8 -7.46 -2.67 18.21
C LYS A 8 -6.39 -3.08 17.21
N ALA A 9 -5.81 -2.12 16.51
CA ALA A 9 -4.75 -2.39 15.54
C ALA A 9 -3.56 -3.06 16.23
N TYR A 10 -3.11 -2.51 17.34
CA TYR A 10 -2.00 -3.08 18.09
C TYR A 10 -2.29 -4.48 18.63
N GLN A 11 -3.49 -4.70 19.14
CA GLN A 11 -3.88 -6.02 19.66
C GLN A 11 -3.83 -7.11 18.59
N ARG A 12 -4.07 -6.76 17.33
CA ARG A 12 -4.03 -7.69 16.19
C ARG A 12 -2.70 -7.69 15.46
N GLY A 13 -1.73 -6.89 15.89
CA GLY A 13 -0.43 -6.77 15.24
C GLY A 13 -0.42 -5.85 14.03
N TYR A 14 -1.51 -5.14 13.73
CA TYR A 14 -1.60 -4.20 12.63
C TYR A 14 -1.48 -2.76 13.13
N ARG A 15 -0.94 -1.88 12.28
CA ARG A 15 -0.63 -0.50 12.67
C ARG A 15 -1.82 0.45 12.57
N SER A 16 -2.85 0.11 11.82
CA SER A 16 -3.97 1.02 11.58
C SER A 16 -5.28 0.27 11.40
N GLY A 17 -6.39 1.01 11.54
CA GLY A 17 -7.72 0.46 11.29
C GLY A 17 -7.92 0.06 9.83
N LEU A 18 -7.29 0.78 8.89
CA LEU A 18 -7.35 0.42 7.47
C LEU A 18 -6.64 -0.92 7.23
N GLU A 19 -5.47 -1.13 7.83
CA GLU A 19 -4.74 -2.40 7.71
C GLU A 19 -5.57 -3.57 8.25
N ILE A 20 -6.27 -3.38 9.37
CA ILE A 20 -7.18 -4.41 9.93
C ILE A 20 -8.27 -4.75 8.91
N LYS A 21 -8.92 -3.73 8.32
CA LYS A 21 -9.98 -3.94 7.34
C LYS A 21 -9.49 -4.71 6.13
N ILE A 22 -8.33 -4.36 5.63
CA ILE A 22 -7.73 -5.01 4.47
C ILE A 22 -7.34 -6.44 4.82
N ALA A 23 -6.71 -6.67 5.97
CA ALA A 23 -6.35 -8.01 6.42
C ALA A 23 -7.58 -8.91 6.57
N GLU A 24 -8.67 -8.38 7.14
CA GLU A 24 -9.94 -9.11 7.28
C GLU A 24 -10.55 -9.42 5.91
N GLN A 25 -10.48 -8.49 4.96
CA GLN A 25 -10.96 -8.71 3.60
C GLN A 25 -10.18 -9.84 2.91
N ILE A 26 -8.86 -9.82 2.99
CA ILE A 26 -8.00 -10.84 2.38
C ILE A 26 -8.31 -12.21 2.98
N LYS A 27 -8.41 -12.28 4.30
CA LYS A 27 -8.68 -13.51 5.02
C LYS A 27 -10.05 -14.08 4.65
N SER A 28 -11.07 -13.21 4.49
CA SER A 28 -12.41 -13.63 4.12
C SER A 28 -12.48 -14.25 2.72
N CYS A 29 -11.51 -13.94 1.86
CA CYS A 29 -11.38 -14.54 0.52
C CYS A 29 -10.60 -15.85 0.52
N GLY A 30 -10.21 -16.36 1.69
CA GLY A 30 -9.47 -17.61 1.83
C GLY A 30 -8.01 -17.52 1.41
N ILE A 31 -7.47 -16.32 1.35
CA ILE A 31 -6.07 -16.08 0.96
C ILE A 31 -5.23 -15.94 2.23
N GLU A 32 -4.15 -16.73 2.33
CA GLU A 32 -3.13 -16.49 3.34
C GLU A 32 -2.30 -15.29 2.91
N VAL A 33 -2.15 -14.32 3.82
CA VAL A 33 -1.39 -13.11 3.54
C VAL A 33 -0.28 -12.96 4.55
N GLU A 34 0.87 -12.51 4.06
CA GLU A 34 2.00 -12.13 4.91
C GLU A 34 1.90 -10.64 5.20
N TYR A 35 1.95 -10.28 6.49
CA TYR A 35 1.89 -8.90 6.94
C TYR A 35 3.27 -8.45 7.40
N GLU A 36 3.82 -7.46 6.73
CA GLU A 36 5.13 -6.86 7.04
C GLU A 36 6.27 -7.89 7.21
N THR A 37 6.23 -8.99 6.41
CA THR A 37 7.25 -10.04 6.47
C THR A 37 8.40 -9.80 5.51
N GLU A 38 8.19 -8.98 4.51
CA GLU A 38 9.20 -8.71 3.49
C GLU A 38 9.88 -7.37 3.74
N ARG A 39 11.13 -7.27 3.32
CA ARG A 39 11.88 -6.02 3.26
C ARG A 39 12.48 -5.88 1.88
N ILE A 40 12.18 -4.78 1.22
CA ILE A 40 12.77 -4.47 -0.09
C ILE A 40 13.79 -3.37 0.12
N TYR A 41 15.07 -3.73 -0.04
CA TYR A 41 16.15 -2.78 0.12
C TYR A 41 16.32 -1.99 -1.16
N TYR A 42 16.24 -0.67 -1.06
CA TYR A 42 16.40 0.24 -2.17
C TYR A 42 17.44 1.31 -1.82
N VAL A 43 17.96 1.99 -2.83
CA VAL A 43 18.97 3.02 -2.62
C VAL A 43 18.29 4.37 -2.63
N TRP A 44 18.36 5.05 -1.52
CA TRP A 44 18.05 6.47 -1.43
C TRP A 44 19.28 7.23 -1.96
N PRO A 45 19.18 8.33 -2.72
CA PRO A 45 20.35 8.92 -3.38
C PRO A 45 21.56 9.24 -2.50
N GLN A 46 21.36 9.36 -1.20
CA GLN A 46 22.44 9.68 -0.25
C GLN A 46 22.58 8.64 0.87
N ARG A 47 21.80 7.58 0.83
CA ARG A 47 21.83 6.54 1.87
C ARG A 47 21.10 5.29 1.39
N ASP A 48 21.50 4.16 1.93
CA ASP A 48 20.74 2.92 1.76
C ASP A 48 19.52 2.92 2.66
N SER A 49 18.43 2.34 2.18
CA SER A 49 17.20 2.24 2.92
C SER A 49 16.47 0.95 2.55
N HIS A 50 15.39 0.66 3.26
CA HIS A 50 14.55 -0.48 2.92
C HIS A 50 13.07 -0.07 2.96
N TYR A 51 12.26 -0.83 2.23
CA TYR A 51 10.82 -0.68 2.18
C TYR A 51 10.19 -2.00 2.63
N THR A 52 9.26 -1.91 3.56
CA THR A 52 8.49 -3.05 4.04
C THR A 52 7.06 -2.86 3.56
N PRO A 53 6.64 -3.61 2.51
CA PRO A 53 5.24 -3.53 2.06
C PRO A 53 4.30 -4.04 3.15
N ASP A 54 3.08 -3.48 3.19
CA ASP A 54 2.09 -3.91 4.18
C ASP A 54 1.66 -5.35 3.94
N PHE A 55 1.34 -5.71 2.70
CA PHE A 55 0.86 -7.05 2.37
C PHE A 55 1.53 -7.58 1.11
N LYS A 56 1.82 -8.89 1.12
CA LYS A 56 2.26 -9.63 -0.05
C LYS A 56 1.15 -10.61 -0.40
N ILE A 57 0.58 -10.47 -1.60
CA ILE A 57 -0.57 -11.26 -2.03
C ILE A 57 -0.16 -12.19 -3.17
N PRO A 58 -0.31 -13.51 -3.00
CA PRO A 58 0.04 -14.47 -4.05
C PRO A 58 -0.99 -14.42 -5.18
N THR A 59 -0.54 -14.73 -6.39
CA THR A 59 -1.40 -14.91 -7.55
C THR A 59 -1.48 -16.38 -7.92
N LYS A 60 -2.47 -16.74 -8.73
CA LYS A 60 -2.73 -18.14 -9.11
C LYS A 60 -1.63 -18.75 -9.96
N ASP A 61 -0.85 -17.92 -10.66
CA ASP A 61 0.24 -18.36 -11.53
C ASP A 61 1.56 -18.56 -10.76
N GLY A 62 1.54 -18.45 -9.43
CA GLY A 62 2.73 -18.58 -8.61
C GLY A 62 3.51 -17.30 -8.38
N GLY A 63 3.02 -16.18 -8.91
CA GLY A 63 3.59 -14.86 -8.67
C GLY A 63 3.00 -14.21 -7.42
N PHE A 64 3.22 -12.90 -7.30
CA PHE A 64 2.68 -12.13 -6.20
C PHE A 64 2.70 -10.63 -6.55
N PHE A 65 1.95 -9.86 -5.79
CA PHE A 65 2.05 -8.41 -5.79
C PHE A 65 1.98 -7.88 -4.36
N PHE A 66 2.45 -6.65 -4.17
CA PHE A 66 2.41 -6.00 -2.87
C PHE A 66 1.27 -5.00 -2.83
N VAL A 67 0.63 -4.91 -1.67
CA VAL A 67 -0.38 -3.89 -1.41
C VAL A 67 0.13 -2.97 -0.30
N GLU A 68 0.06 -1.69 -0.58
CA GLU A 68 0.41 -0.63 0.34
C GLU A 68 -0.85 0.15 0.69
N THR A 69 -1.21 0.20 1.96
CA THR A 69 -2.39 0.95 2.42
C THR A 69 -1.97 2.34 2.88
N LYS A 70 -2.70 3.36 2.45
CA LYS A 70 -2.38 4.76 2.80
C LYS A 70 -3.62 5.53 3.21
N GLY A 71 -3.61 6.03 4.45
CA GLY A 71 -4.54 7.06 4.87
C GLY A 71 -4.07 8.43 4.39
N ARG A 72 -2.81 8.76 4.67
CA ARG A 72 -2.15 9.98 4.21
C ARG A 72 -0.97 9.61 3.32
N PHE A 73 -0.92 10.21 2.14
CA PHE A 73 0.12 9.94 1.15
C PHE A 73 1.04 11.15 1.05
N LEU A 74 2.00 11.22 1.97
CA LEU A 74 2.89 12.38 2.13
C LEU A 74 3.96 12.42 1.04
N SER A 75 4.63 13.57 0.90
CA SER A 75 5.66 13.73 -0.13
C SER A 75 6.82 12.74 0.04
N ALA A 76 7.19 12.42 1.29
CA ALA A 76 8.22 11.42 1.54
C ALA A 76 7.79 10.03 1.05
N ASP A 77 6.54 9.66 1.24
CA ASP A 77 6.00 8.40 0.72
C ASP A 77 6.04 8.36 -0.81
N ARG A 78 5.59 9.44 -1.44
CA ARG A 78 5.57 9.55 -2.90
C ARG A 78 6.98 9.44 -3.48
N GLN A 79 7.94 10.13 -2.88
CA GLN A 79 9.32 10.09 -3.32
C GLN A 79 9.93 8.70 -3.18
N LYS A 80 9.65 8.04 -2.05
CA LYS A 80 10.09 6.66 -1.81
C LYS A 80 9.59 5.72 -2.90
N HIS A 81 8.31 5.78 -3.24
CA HIS A 81 7.73 4.89 -4.25
C HIS A 81 8.20 5.21 -5.66
N LEU A 82 8.49 6.46 -5.97
CA LEU A 82 9.12 6.81 -7.25
C LEU A 82 10.52 6.20 -7.36
N LEU A 83 11.31 6.23 -6.28
CA LEU A 83 12.62 5.59 -6.23
C LEU A 83 12.53 4.08 -6.36
N LEU A 84 11.59 3.45 -5.66
CA LEU A 84 11.34 2.01 -5.77
C LEU A 84 11.00 1.62 -7.20
N LYS A 85 10.11 2.36 -7.85
CA LYS A 85 9.72 2.10 -9.23
C LYS A 85 10.88 2.24 -10.20
N LYS A 86 11.72 3.24 -9.98
CA LYS A 86 12.91 3.48 -10.81
C LYS A 86 13.94 2.36 -10.64
N GLN A 87 14.17 1.91 -9.41
CA GLN A 87 15.19 0.89 -9.10
C GLN A 87 14.70 -0.53 -9.32
N PHE A 88 13.39 -0.77 -9.16
CA PHE A 88 12.76 -2.09 -9.30
C PHE A 88 11.50 -1.98 -10.17
N PRO A 89 11.66 -1.70 -11.47
CA PRO A 89 10.50 -1.41 -12.34
C PRO A 89 9.54 -2.58 -12.54
N HIS A 90 9.98 -3.80 -12.25
CA HIS A 90 9.13 -4.99 -12.40
C HIS A 90 8.43 -5.40 -11.10
N THR A 91 8.65 -4.69 -10.01
CA THR A 91 7.98 -4.97 -8.74
C THR A 91 6.57 -4.36 -8.79
N ASP A 92 5.58 -5.22 -8.57
CA ASP A 92 4.17 -4.81 -8.61
C ASP A 92 3.72 -4.36 -7.23
N ILE A 93 3.69 -3.04 -7.04
CA ILE A 93 3.22 -2.40 -5.80
C ILE A 93 1.96 -1.64 -6.12
N ARG A 94 0.88 -1.97 -5.41
CA ARG A 94 -0.44 -1.37 -5.62
C ARG A 94 -0.90 -0.67 -4.36
N PHE A 95 -1.51 0.49 -4.51
CA PHE A 95 -1.99 1.30 -3.38
C PHE A 95 -3.47 1.06 -3.12
N VAL A 96 -3.84 1.03 -1.84
CA VAL A 96 -5.23 1.14 -1.41
C VAL A 96 -5.33 2.34 -0.50
N PHE A 97 -6.02 3.38 -0.95
CA PHE A 97 -6.20 4.62 -0.19
C PHE A 97 -7.50 4.59 0.60
N SER A 98 -7.49 5.19 1.79
CA SER A 98 -8.74 5.41 2.52
C SER A 98 -9.63 6.43 1.80
N ASN A 99 -9.02 7.38 1.05
CA ASN A 99 -9.71 8.31 0.18
C ASN A 99 -8.80 8.71 -0.99
N GLN A 100 -8.98 8.07 -2.14
CA GLN A 100 -8.17 8.32 -3.33
C GLN A 100 -8.35 9.73 -3.91
N ASN A 101 -9.42 10.41 -3.56
CA ASN A 101 -9.72 11.75 -4.06
C ASN A 101 -9.08 12.86 -3.21
N GLN A 102 -8.42 12.50 -2.13
CA GLN A 102 -7.72 13.47 -1.30
C GLN A 102 -6.59 14.12 -2.08
N LYS A 103 -6.42 15.42 -1.91
CA LYS A 103 -5.36 16.17 -2.60
C LYS A 103 -4.02 15.94 -1.94
N LEU A 104 -2.94 16.08 -2.72
CA LEU A 104 -1.58 15.83 -2.24
C LEU A 104 -1.22 16.74 -1.06
N TYR A 105 -1.68 17.97 -1.10
CA TYR A 105 -1.47 18.97 -0.05
C TYR A 105 -2.56 20.04 -0.18
N LYS A 106 -2.66 20.91 0.81
CA LYS A 106 -3.64 21.99 0.80
C LYS A 106 -3.39 22.91 -0.39
N GLY A 107 -4.40 23.11 -1.24
CA GLY A 107 -4.30 23.93 -2.43
C GLY A 107 -3.86 23.17 -3.68
N SER A 108 -3.45 21.90 -3.56
CA SER A 108 -3.10 21.10 -4.72
C SER A 108 -4.34 20.77 -5.54
N LYS A 109 -4.17 20.74 -6.86
CA LYS A 109 -5.20 20.28 -7.80
C LYS A 109 -5.08 18.78 -8.10
N THR A 110 -4.01 18.14 -7.63
CA THR A 110 -3.71 16.74 -7.89
C THR A 110 -4.17 15.88 -6.71
N SER A 111 -5.03 14.90 -6.97
CA SER A 111 -5.44 13.91 -5.99
C SER A 111 -4.45 12.75 -5.94
N TYR A 112 -4.59 11.88 -4.91
CA TYR A 112 -3.80 10.65 -4.82
C TYR A 112 -4.01 9.78 -6.06
N ALA A 113 -5.25 9.63 -6.51
CA ALA A 113 -5.56 8.87 -7.73
C ALA A 113 -4.87 9.45 -8.96
N MET A 114 -4.95 10.76 -9.14
CA MET A 114 -4.32 11.45 -10.27
C MET A 114 -2.79 11.27 -10.26
N TRP A 115 -2.19 11.33 -9.08
CA TRP A 115 -0.75 11.11 -8.93
C TRP A 115 -0.38 9.68 -9.35
N CYS A 116 -1.14 8.69 -8.91
CA CYS A 116 -0.90 7.30 -9.30
C CYS A 116 -1.03 7.09 -10.81
N GLU A 117 -2.04 7.69 -11.44
CA GLU A 117 -2.23 7.60 -12.88
C GLU A 117 -1.07 8.25 -13.63
N LYS A 118 -0.62 9.41 -13.17
CA LYS A 118 0.52 10.11 -13.77
C LYS A 118 1.81 9.28 -13.72
N HIS A 119 2.04 8.58 -12.62
CA HIS A 119 3.27 7.83 -12.40
C HIS A 119 3.18 6.34 -12.67
N GLY A 120 2.03 5.87 -13.16
CA GLY A 120 1.85 4.48 -13.55
C GLY A 120 1.70 3.49 -12.41
N PHE A 121 1.14 3.93 -11.29
CA PHE A 121 0.83 3.04 -10.16
C PHE A 121 -0.62 2.58 -10.21
N THR A 122 -0.85 1.31 -9.91
CA THR A 122 -2.18 0.75 -9.74
C THR A 122 -2.69 1.12 -8.36
N TYR A 123 -3.95 1.50 -8.26
CA TYR A 123 -4.53 1.93 -6.99
C TYR A 123 -6.01 1.55 -6.89
N ALA A 124 -6.52 1.56 -5.66
CA ALA A 124 -7.92 1.34 -5.36
C ALA A 124 -8.35 2.22 -4.19
N ASN A 125 -9.66 2.39 -4.03
CA ASN A 125 -10.24 3.20 -2.98
C ASN A 125 -10.90 2.32 -1.92
N LYS A 126 -10.47 2.45 -0.68
CA LYS A 126 -11.05 1.83 0.53
C LYS A 126 -10.86 0.33 0.68
N THR A 127 -10.99 -0.45 -0.39
CA THR A 127 -10.87 -1.91 -0.35
C THR A 127 -10.09 -2.41 -1.55
N ILE A 128 -9.61 -3.65 -1.46
CA ILE A 128 -8.97 -4.32 -2.59
C ILE A 128 -10.07 -4.76 -3.57
N PRO A 129 -9.97 -4.39 -4.86
CA PRO A 129 -10.93 -4.88 -5.85
C PRO A 129 -10.91 -6.41 -5.97
N ASP A 130 -12.09 -7.01 -6.15
CA ASP A 130 -12.19 -8.45 -6.32
C ASP A 130 -11.34 -8.96 -7.49
N ALA A 131 -11.21 -8.16 -8.55
CA ALA A 131 -10.38 -8.51 -9.70
C ALA A 131 -8.91 -8.78 -9.31
N TRP A 132 -8.37 -8.00 -8.34
CA TRP A 132 -7.01 -8.22 -7.85
C TRP A 132 -6.90 -9.54 -7.09
N LEU A 133 -7.90 -9.84 -6.29
CA LEU A 133 -7.91 -11.05 -5.45
C LEU A 133 -8.15 -12.32 -6.27
N ASN A 134 -8.60 -12.18 -7.50
CA ASN A 134 -8.84 -13.29 -8.42
C ASN A 134 -7.69 -13.50 -9.43
N GLU A 135 -6.63 -12.75 -9.35
CA GLU A 135 -5.46 -12.90 -10.22
C GLU A 135 -4.67 -14.19 -10.00
#